data_09f811a52bf2a78f3808a3c6f9a3c330
#
_entry.id   09f811a52bf2a78f3808a3c6f9a3c330
#
_cell.length_a   1.000
_cell.length_b   1.000
_cell.length_c   1.000
_cell.angle_alpha   90.00
_cell.angle_beta   90.00
_cell.angle_gamma   90.00
#
_symmetry.space_group_name_H-M   'P 1'
#
loop_
_entity.id
_entity.type
_entity.pdbx_description
1 polymer ?
#
loop_
_entity_poly.entity_id
_entity_poly.type
_entity_poly.pdbx_seq_one_letter_code
_entity_poly.pdbx_strand_id
1 'polypeptide(L)'
;ICEGLVGSEMCIRDSYESGFKPNYIIGVWRGGAPVGIAVQELLQVLGIASDHIAIRTSSYISMGKRSKKVNVYGLNYVIRKLESEDSLLIVDDVFDTGLSVNQVIDDLKNACKKNTPEIRIATPYFKPLNNKTSIKPDYFIHESNKWLVFPHELEGLTIEEIKKNKPELGNLINKIASLK
;
A
#
# COMPACT_ATOMS: atom_id res chain seq x y z
N ILE A 1 0.47 1.97 -19.01
CA ILE A 1 0.73 2.81 -17.82
C ILE A 1 -0.58 3.29 -17.18
N CYS A 2 -1.69 3.40 -17.92
CA CYS A 2 -2.89 4.11 -17.43
C CYS A 2 -3.88 3.28 -16.61
N GLU A 3 -3.99 1.98 -16.77
CA GLU A 3 -5.05 1.20 -16.09
C GLU A 3 -4.83 1.06 -14.57
N GLY A 4 -3.60 1.10 -14.10
CA GLY A 4 -3.32 1.09 -12.65
C GLY A 4 -3.50 2.45 -11.96
N LEU A 5 -3.45 3.56 -12.72
CA LEU A 5 -3.65 4.92 -12.21
C LEU A 5 -5.14 5.30 -12.12
N VAL A 6 -5.98 4.81 -13.03
CA VAL A 6 -7.43 5.10 -13.05
C VAL A 6 -8.11 4.68 -11.74
N GLY A 7 -7.62 3.61 -11.11
CA GLY A 7 -8.12 3.19 -9.80
C GLY A 7 -7.74 4.12 -8.65
N SER A 8 -6.61 4.82 -8.72
CA SER A 8 -6.21 5.76 -7.65
C SER A 8 -6.99 7.08 -7.68
N GLU A 9 -7.49 7.49 -8.84
CA GLU A 9 -8.23 8.76 -8.99
C GLU A 9 -9.52 8.81 -8.16
N MET A 10 -10.26 7.71 -8.06
CA MET A 10 -11.51 7.68 -7.28
C MET A 10 -11.25 7.70 -5.77
N CYS A 11 -10.27 6.97 -5.27
CA CYS A 11 -9.87 7.05 -3.86
C CYS A 11 -9.43 8.46 -3.46
N ILE A 12 -8.75 9.17 -4.39
CA ILE A 12 -8.27 10.53 -4.16
C ILE A 12 -9.43 11.51 -4.17
N ARG A 13 -10.37 11.37 -5.11
CA ARG A 13 -11.58 12.20 -5.15
C ARG A 13 -12.37 12.05 -3.85
N ASP A 14 -12.60 10.83 -3.39
CA ASP A 14 -13.36 10.58 -2.17
C ASP A 14 -12.63 11.12 -0.93
N SER A 15 -11.30 11.01 -0.89
CA SER A 15 -10.47 11.64 0.15
C SER A 15 -10.60 13.17 0.12
N TYR A 16 -10.49 13.76 -1.07
CA TYR A 16 -10.61 15.21 -1.26
C TYR A 16 -12.00 15.74 -0.88
N GLU A 17 -13.07 15.07 -1.36
CA GLU A 17 -14.46 15.42 -1.07
C GLU A 17 -14.81 15.25 0.42
N SER A 18 -14.16 14.32 1.12
CA SER A 18 -14.31 14.14 2.56
C SER A 18 -13.66 15.24 3.40
N GLY A 19 -12.88 16.15 2.76
CA GLY A 19 -12.12 17.19 3.44
C GLY A 19 -10.84 16.70 4.12
N PHE A 20 -10.50 15.41 4.00
CA PHE A 20 -9.27 14.86 4.56
C PHE A 20 -8.05 15.27 3.73
N LYS A 21 -7.12 15.99 4.35
CA LYS A 21 -5.90 16.50 3.72
C LYS A 21 -4.68 15.92 4.44
N PRO A 22 -4.09 14.83 3.93
CA PRO A 22 -2.98 14.18 4.63
C PRO A 22 -1.72 15.06 4.65
N ASN A 23 -1.14 15.25 5.84
CA ASN A 23 0.18 15.83 6.02
C ASN A 23 1.26 14.81 5.65
N TYR A 24 0.96 13.52 5.86
CA TYR A 24 1.87 12.42 5.60
C TYR A 24 1.20 11.29 4.82
N ILE A 25 1.96 10.68 3.89
CA ILE A 25 1.53 9.52 3.12
C ILE A 25 2.54 8.38 3.34
N ILE A 26 2.04 7.21 3.72
CA ILE A 26 2.82 5.98 3.82
C ILE A 26 2.38 5.02 2.73
N GLY A 27 3.24 4.71 1.76
CA GLY A 27 3.05 3.61 0.82
C GLY A 27 3.60 2.30 1.39
N VAL A 28 2.78 1.26 1.44
CA VAL A 28 3.24 -0.06 1.91
C VAL A 28 3.96 -0.76 0.77
N TRP A 29 5.26 -1.01 0.96
CA TRP A 29 6.09 -1.70 -0.02
C TRP A 29 5.71 -3.19 -0.08
N ARG A 30 5.46 -3.77 -1.28
CA ARG A 30 5.78 -3.31 -2.64
C ARG A 30 4.58 -2.65 -3.33
N GLY A 31 3.42 -3.28 -3.29
CA GLY A 31 2.25 -2.93 -4.09
C GLY A 31 1.67 -1.55 -3.81
N GLY A 32 1.68 -1.14 -2.55
CA GLY A 32 1.23 0.20 -2.17
C GLY A 32 2.15 1.34 -2.60
N ALA A 33 3.41 1.07 -2.98
CA ALA A 33 4.32 2.14 -3.41
C ALA A 33 3.90 2.80 -4.73
N PRO A 34 3.60 2.07 -5.83
CA PRO A 34 3.09 2.69 -7.06
C PRO A 34 1.78 3.47 -6.85
N VAL A 35 0.87 2.93 -6.05
CA VAL A 35 -0.41 3.59 -5.72
C VAL A 35 -0.14 4.85 -4.89
N GLY A 36 0.74 4.77 -3.88
CA GLY A 36 1.12 5.89 -3.03
C GLY A 36 1.74 7.05 -3.82
N ILE A 37 2.59 6.76 -4.82
CA ILE A 37 3.15 7.76 -5.73
C ILE A 37 2.01 8.46 -6.50
N ALA A 38 1.09 7.69 -7.11
CA ALA A 38 -0.02 8.26 -7.86
C ALA A 38 -0.92 9.14 -6.97
N VAL A 39 -1.21 8.70 -5.74
CA VAL A 39 -1.98 9.46 -4.76
C VAL A 39 -1.27 10.76 -4.41
N GLN A 40 0.02 10.71 -4.10
CA GLN A 40 0.81 11.88 -3.72
C GLN A 40 0.87 12.90 -4.85
N GLU A 41 1.16 12.48 -6.08
CA GLU A 41 1.23 13.37 -7.25
C GLU A 41 -0.11 14.08 -7.51
N LEU A 42 -1.24 13.36 -7.44
CA LEU A 42 -2.55 13.97 -7.65
C LEU A 42 -2.93 14.95 -6.51
N LEU A 43 -2.65 14.61 -5.25
CA LEU A 43 -2.88 15.52 -4.14
C LEU A 43 -2.03 16.79 -4.27
N GLN A 44 -0.79 16.67 -4.74
CA GLN A 44 0.09 17.80 -5.02
C GLN A 44 -0.48 18.73 -6.10
N VAL A 45 -1.04 18.17 -7.19
CA VAL A 45 -1.74 18.94 -8.25
C VAL A 45 -2.97 19.67 -7.68
N LEU A 46 -3.66 19.06 -6.70
CA LEU A 46 -4.81 19.66 -6.02
C LEU A 46 -4.39 20.68 -4.94
N GLY A 47 -3.10 20.99 -4.81
CA GLY A 47 -2.56 21.96 -3.84
C GLY A 47 -2.43 21.40 -2.41
N ILE A 48 -2.47 20.08 -2.22
CA ILE A 48 -2.26 19.42 -0.94
C ILE A 48 -0.82 18.88 -0.92
N ALA A 49 0.08 19.60 -0.27
CA ALA A 49 1.46 19.15 -0.06
C ALA A 49 1.51 18.15 1.09
N SER A 50 2.11 16.98 0.84
CA SER A 50 2.28 15.91 1.83
C SER A 50 3.73 15.43 1.86
N ASP A 51 4.27 15.18 3.04
CA ASP A 51 5.51 14.40 3.19
C ASP A 51 5.18 12.90 2.99
N HIS A 52 6.10 12.13 2.41
CA HIS A 52 5.78 10.77 2.02
C HIS A 52 6.95 9.81 2.22
N ILE A 53 6.64 8.54 2.46
CA ILE A 53 7.62 7.46 2.62
C ILE A 53 7.03 6.11 2.19
N ALA A 54 7.89 5.24 1.67
CA ALA A 54 7.58 3.83 1.53
C ALA A 54 8.12 3.06 2.75
N ILE A 55 7.26 2.23 3.36
CA ILE A 55 7.61 1.34 4.45
C ILE A 55 7.52 -0.12 3.99
N ARG A 56 8.25 -1.01 4.66
CA ARG A 56 8.17 -2.44 4.37
C ARG A 56 7.46 -3.19 5.48
N THR A 57 6.52 -4.06 5.08
CA THR A 57 5.95 -5.08 5.97
C THR A 57 6.47 -6.47 5.57
N SER A 58 6.67 -7.34 6.53
CA SER A 58 6.95 -8.76 6.28
C SER A 58 6.17 -9.63 7.25
N SER A 59 5.49 -10.64 6.73
CA SER A 59 4.81 -11.63 7.56
C SER A 59 5.66 -12.91 7.66
N TYR A 60 5.77 -13.48 8.86
CA TYR A 60 6.40 -14.77 9.06
C TYR A 60 5.54 -15.65 9.99
N ILE A 61 5.65 -16.95 9.77
CA ILE A 61 5.02 -17.95 10.65
C ILE A 61 6.09 -18.33 11.66
N SER A 62 5.87 -17.98 12.93
CA SER A 62 6.76 -18.42 14.00
C SER A 62 6.59 -19.93 14.23
N MET A 63 7.70 -20.67 14.28
CA MET A 63 7.64 -22.11 14.58
C MET A 63 6.87 -22.32 15.91
N GLY A 64 5.80 -23.13 15.84
CA GLY A 64 4.97 -23.48 17.00
C GLY A 64 3.80 -22.53 17.30
N LYS A 65 3.58 -21.44 16.54
CA LYS A 65 2.40 -20.58 16.68
C LYS A 65 1.56 -20.53 15.41
N ARG A 66 0.23 -20.69 15.57
CA ARG A 66 -0.73 -20.61 14.45
C ARG A 66 -0.97 -19.19 13.90
N SER A 67 -0.38 -18.15 14.51
CA SER A 67 -0.57 -16.77 14.11
C SER A 67 0.61 -16.26 13.27
N LYS A 68 0.30 -15.61 12.15
CA LYS A 68 1.27 -14.84 11.38
C LYS A 68 1.61 -13.57 12.17
N LYS A 69 2.89 -13.37 12.47
CA LYS A 69 3.37 -12.10 13.01
C LYS A 69 3.82 -11.21 11.85
N VAL A 70 3.43 -9.94 11.89
CA VAL A 70 3.87 -8.94 10.92
C VAL A 70 4.95 -8.08 11.57
N ASN A 71 6.07 -7.88 10.88
CA ASN A 71 7.06 -6.88 11.24
C ASN A 71 6.96 -5.69 10.30
N VAL A 72 7.14 -4.49 10.84
CA VAL A 72 7.12 -3.24 10.09
C VAL A 72 8.49 -2.58 10.17
N TYR A 73 8.97 -2.08 9.04
CA TYR A 73 10.29 -1.44 8.92
C TYR A 73 10.13 -0.08 8.23
N GLY A 74 10.86 0.93 8.71
CA GLY A 74 10.93 2.25 8.10
C GLY A 74 10.06 3.31 8.77
N LEU A 75 9.25 3.00 9.78
CA LEU A 75 8.37 3.97 10.45
C LEU A 75 9.09 5.07 11.22
N ASN A 76 10.35 4.88 11.60
CA ASN A 76 11.07 5.83 12.45
C ASN A 76 11.14 7.27 11.90
N TYR A 77 11.14 7.41 10.57
CA TYR A 77 11.14 8.72 9.93
C TYR A 77 9.86 9.49 10.26
N VAL A 78 8.72 8.86 10.07
CA VAL A 78 7.40 9.48 10.29
C VAL A 78 7.14 9.67 11.78
N ILE A 79 7.42 8.66 12.61
CA ILE A 79 7.21 8.71 14.07
C ILE A 79 7.87 9.93 14.72
N ARG A 80 9.05 10.36 14.22
CA ARG A 80 9.77 11.51 14.75
C ARG A 80 9.15 12.87 14.41
N LYS A 81 8.24 12.90 13.45
CA LYS A 81 7.67 14.13 12.91
C LYS A 81 6.18 14.29 13.24
N LEU A 82 5.48 13.19 13.48
CA LEU A 82 4.04 13.18 13.70
C LEU A 82 3.66 13.89 15.00
N GLU A 83 2.65 14.74 14.87
CA GLU A 83 1.94 15.38 15.97
C GLU A 83 0.45 14.99 15.94
N SER A 84 -0.26 15.23 17.04
CA SER A 84 -1.67 14.84 17.20
C SER A 84 -2.62 15.52 16.22
N GLU A 85 -2.26 16.70 15.74
CA GLU A 85 -3.04 17.53 14.80
C GLU A 85 -2.81 17.13 13.34
N ASP A 86 -1.82 16.25 13.08
CA ASP A 86 -1.52 15.78 11.74
C ASP A 86 -2.56 14.78 11.22
N SER A 87 -2.54 14.60 9.91
CA SER A 87 -3.33 13.59 9.20
C SER A 87 -2.42 12.68 8.40
N LEU A 88 -2.56 11.38 8.57
CA LEU A 88 -1.75 10.34 7.94
C LEU A 88 -2.59 9.45 7.04
N LEU A 89 -2.18 9.30 5.79
CA LEU A 89 -2.78 8.35 4.84
C LEU A 89 -1.87 7.14 4.65
N ILE A 90 -2.38 5.95 4.96
CA ILE A 90 -1.72 4.69 4.63
C ILE A 90 -2.28 4.19 3.31
N VAL A 91 -1.39 3.92 2.35
CA VAL A 91 -1.76 3.48 0.99
C VAL A 91 -1.21 2.09 0.72
N ASP A 92 -2.07 1.17 0.30
CA ASP A 92 -1.69 -0.17 -0.16
C ASP A 92 -2.39 -0.47 -1.49
N ASP A 93 -1.98 -1.50 -2.23
CA ASP A 93 -2.64 -1.93 -3.48
C ASP A 93 -3.88 -2.79 -3.21
N VAL A 94 -3.82 -3.63 -2.18
CA VAL A 94 -4.93 -4.51 -1.76
C VAL A 94 -5.03 -4.57 -0.24
N PHE A 95 -6.20 -4.24 0.27
CA PHE A 95 -6.55 -4.59 1.64
C PHE A 95 -7.16 -6.00 1.66
N ASP A 96 -6.30 -7.01 1.83
CA ASP A 96 -6.69 -8.42 1.86
C ASP A 96 -7.03 -8.86 3.29
N THR A 97 -6.07 -9.35 4.07
CA THR A 97 -6.31 -9.78 5.46
C THR A 97 -6.35 -8.62 6.45
N GLY A 98 -5.89 -7.45 6.06
CA GLY A 98 -5.76 -6.28 6.92
C GLY A 98 -4.62 -6.34 7.94
N LEU A 99 -3.96 -7.48 8.10
CA LEU A 99 -2.95 -7.68 9.15
C LEU A 99 -1.74 -6.75 9.05
N SER A 100 -1.27 -6.48 7.82
CA SER A 100 -0.12 -5.59 7.59
C SER A 100 -0.45 -4.16 7.99
N VAL A 101 -1.57 -3.62 7.50
CA VAL A 101 -2.01 -2.25 7.79
C VAL A 101 -2.35 -2.10 9.27
N ASN A 102 -3.04 -3.09 9.87
CA ASN A 102 -3.35 -3.07 11.30
C ASN A 102 -2.07 -3.00 12.14
N GLN A 103 -1.03 -3.78 11.80
CA GLN A 103 0.24 -3.74 12.52
C GLN A 103 0.94 -2.39 12.39
N VAL A 104 0.89 -1.77 11.19
CA VAL A 104 1.43 -0.42 10.99
C VAL A 104 0.73 0.58 11.91
N ILE A 105 -0.61 0.53 12.01
CA ILE A 105 -1.40 1.40 12.89
C ILE A 105 -1.06 1.15 14.35
N ASP A 106 -0.95 -0.10 14.77
CA ASP A 106 -0.63 -0.45 16.15
C ASP A 106 0.77 0.04 16.54
N ASP A 107 1.76 -0.13 15.65
CA ASP A 107 3.13 0.34 15.87
C ASP A 107 3.18 1.88 15.97
N LEU A 108 2.44 2.60 15.10
CA LEU A 108 2.31 4.05 15.18
C LEU A 108 1.66 4.51 16.48
N LYS A 109 0.54 3.92 16.87
CA LYS A 109 -0.15 4.24 18.13
C LYS A 109 0.73 4.00 19.35
N ASN A 110 1.46 2.88 19.37
CA ASN A 110 2.37 2.53 20.46
C ASN A 110 3.55 3.49 20.57
N ALA A 111 4.08 3.97 19.44
CA ALA A 111 5.22 4.87 19.40
C ALA A 111 4.82 6.34 19.65
N CYS A 112 3.80 6.83 18.96
CA CYS A 112 3.37 8.23 19.03
C CYS A 112 2.52 8.53 20.28
N LYS A 113 1.81 7.53 20.83
CA LYS A 113 0.95 7.69 22.02
C LYS A 113 -0.04 8.84 21.84
N LYS A 114 0.08 9.89 22.66
CA LYS A 114 -0.78 11.10 22.60
C LYS A 114 -0.61 11.91 21.31
N ASN A 115 0.52 11.76 20.63
CA ASN A 115 0.79 12.42 19.35
C ASN A 115 0.36 11.56 18.14
N THR A 116 -0.48 10.55 18.35
CA THR A 116 -1.02 9.75 17.25
C THR A 116 -1.96 10.62 16.40
N PRO A 117 -1.68 10.79 15.08
CA PRO A 117 -2.51 11.60 14.20
C PRO A 117 -3.83 10.93 13.85
N GLU A 118 -4.70 11.64 13.12
CA GLU A 118 -5.80 10.99 12.40
C GLU A 118 -5.22 10.10 11.32
N ILE A 119 -5.56 8.80 11.33
CA ILE A 119 -5.05 7.82 10.35
C ILE A 119 -6.20 7.33 9.49
N ARG A 120 -6.05 7.43 8.16
CA ARG A 120 -6.95 6.82 7.18
C ARG A 120 -6.21 5.89 6.25
N ILE A 121 -6.97 4.99 5.62
CA ILE A 121 -6.46 3.92 4.76
C ILE A 121 -7.08 4.07 3.38
N ALA A 122 -6.23 4.07 2.35
CA ALA A 122 -6.67 4.06 0.95
C ALA A 122 -6.11 2.83 0.23
N THR A 123 -6.96 2.17 -0.56
CA THR A 123 -6.56 1.03 -1.38
C THR A 123 -7.47 0.90 -2.61
N PRO A 124 -6.95 0.60 -3.81
CA PRO A 124 -7.79 0.31 -4.96
C PRO A 124 -8.71 -0.90 -4.75
N TYR A 125 -8.24 -1.92 -4.05
CA TYR A 125 -8.99 -3.16 -3.86
C TYR A 125 -9.14 -3.54 -2.39
N PHE A 126 -10.38 -3.85 -1.99
CA PHE A 126 -10.73 -4.39 -0.69
C PHE A 126 -11.29 -5.80 -0.81
N LYS A 127 -10.83 -6.73 0.03
CA LYS A 127 -11.30 -8.13 0.11
C LYS A 127 -12.03 -8.37 1.43
N PRO A 128 -13.33 -8.03 1.53
CA PRO A 128 -14.05 -8.08 2.80
C PRO A 128 -14.13 -9.48 3.42
N LEU A 129 -14.23 -10.55 2.60
CA LEU A 129 -14.30 -11.93 3.10
C LEU A 129 -12.96 -12.45 3.67
N ASN A 130 -11.85 -11.83 3.29
CA ASN A 130 -10.52 -12.22 3.76
C ASN A 130 -10.07 -11.41 4.98
N ASN A 131 -10.74 -10.30 5.29
CA ASN A 131 -10.37 -9.42 6.38
C ASN A 131 -10.42 -10.16 7.73
N LYS A 132 -9.30 -10.13 8.46
CA LYS A 132 -9.11 -10.77 9.78
C LYS A 132 -8.99 -9.75 10.91
N THR A 133 -9.26 -8.50 10.62
CA THR A 133 -9.14 -7.38 11.56
C THR A 133 -10.47 -6.69 11.75
N SER A 134 -10.56 -5.82 12.75
CA SER A 134 -11.73 -4.95 12.96
C SER A 134 -11.72 -3.68 12.12
N ILE A 135 -10.59 -3.36 11.44
CA ILE A 135 -10.46 -2.20 10.58
C ILE A 135 -10.84 -2.53 9.14
N LYS A 136 -11.21 -1.51 8.39
CA LYS A 136 -11.45 -1.55 6.94
C LYS A 136 -10.81 -0.31 6.30
N PRO A 137 -10.53 -0.31 5.00
CA PRO A 137 -10.08 0.90 4.33
C PRO A 137 -11.18 1.97 4.36
N ASP A 138 -10.77 3.24 4.53
CA ASP A 138 -11.65 4.40 4.48
C ASP A 138 -12.02 4.73 3.03
N TYR A 139 -11.04 4.53 2.13
CA TYR A 139 -11.19 4.80 0.70
C TYR A 139 -10.81 3.55 -0.09
N PHE A 140 -11.74 3.03 -0.87
CA PHE A 140 -11.49 1.92 -1.80
C PHE A 140 -12.43 2.01 -3.00
N ILE A 141 -12.05 1.36 -4.12
CA ILE A 141 -12.80 1.44 -5.37
C ILE A 141 -13.54 0.14 -5.62
N HIS A 142 -12.83 -0.97 -5.48
CA HIS A 142 -13.33 -2.28 -5.85
C HIS A 142 -13.37 -3.21 -4.65
N GLU A 143 -14.51 -3.87 -4.45
CA GLU A 143 -14.57 -5.07 -3.63
C GLU A 143 -14.36 -6.30 -4.53
N SER A 144 -13.39 -7.14 -4.16
CA SER A 144 -13.11 -8.35 -4.93
C SER A 144 -12.51 -9.42 -4.04
N ASN A 145 -13.05 -10.64 -4.11
CA ASN A 145 -12.47 -11.78 -3.41
C ASN A 145 -11.61 -12.67 -4.34
N LYS A 146 -11.40 -12.22 -5.59
CA LYS A 146 -10.59 -12.93 -6.58
C LYS A 146 -9.10 -12.71 -6.29
N TRP A 147 -8.26 -13.61 -6.81
CA TRP A 147 -6.82 -13.37 -6.89
C TRP A 147 -6.56 -12.23 -7.87
N LEU A 148 -5.76 -11.24 -7.44
CA LEU A 148 -5.40 -10.07 -8.24
C LEU A 148 -3.93 -10.17 -8.60
N VAL A 149 -3.60 -9.86 -9.85
CA VAL A 149 -2.21 -9.77 -10.34
C VAL A 149 -2.01 -8.36 -10.87
N PHE A 150 -1.09 -7.64 -10.26
CA PHE A 150 -0.81 -6.25 -10.64
C PHE A 150 0.27 -6.15 -11.72
N PRO A 151 0.24 -5.09 -12.55
CA PRO A 151 1.24 -4.89 -13.59
C PRO A 151 2.69 -4.86 -13.09
N HIS A 152 2.90 -4.44 -11.86
CA HIS A 152 4.23 -4.35 -11.22
C HIS A 152 4.67 -5.67 -10.55
N GLU A 153 3.78 -6.66 -10.43
CA GLU A 153 4.12 -7.95 -9.83
C GLU A 153 4.69 -8.92 -10.87
N LEU A 154 5.85 -9.49 -10.55
CA LEU A 154 6.49 -10.56 -11.32
C LEU A 154 6.76 -11.80 -10.47
N GLU A 155 6.75 -11.65 -9.14
CA GLU A 155 6.99 -12.75 -8.22
C GLU A 155 5.84 -13.76 -8.29
N GLY A 156 6.18 -15.03 -8.45
CA GLY A 156 5.21 -16.12 -8.61
C GLY A 156 4.81 -16.39 -10.05
N LEU A 157 5.23 -15.58 -11.03
CA LEU A 157 5.03 -15.84 -12.45
C LEU A 157 6.21 -16.66 -13.01
N THR A 158 5.90 -17.61 -13.87
CA THR A 158 6.91 -18.32 -14.66
C THR A 158 7.47 -17.42 -15.78
N ILE A 159 8.65 -17.76 -16.30
CA ILE A 159 9.24 -17.02 -17.42
C ILE A 159 8.33 -17.05 -18.65
N GLU A 160 7.64 -18.16 -18.88
CA GLU A 160 6.67 -18.33 -19.99
C GLU A 160 5.47 -17.38 -19.81
N GLU A 161 4.93 -17.27 -18.61
CA GLU A 161 3.82 -16.35 -18.31
C GLU A 161 4.25 -14.90 -18.47
N ILE A 162 5.47 -14.54 -18.04
CA ILE A 162 6.03 -13.20 -18.24
C ILE A 162 6.18 -12.91 -19.74
N LYS A 163 6.74 -13.84 -20.52
CA LYS A 163 6.90 -13.68 -21.98
C LYS A 163 5.57 -13.50 -22.69
N LYS A 164 4.55 -14.26 -22.28
CA LYS A 164 3.21 -14.21 -22.87
C LYS A 164 2.48 -12.90 -22.55
N ASN A 165 2.53 -12.46 -21.29
CA ASN A 165 1.70 -11.36 -20.80
C ASN A 165 2.45 -10.01 -20.75
N LYS A 166 3.79 -10.05 -20.78
CA LYS A 166 4.68 -8.87 -20.73
C LYS A 166 5.86 -9.06 -21.71
N PRO A 167 5.62 -9.02 -23.01
CA PRO A 167 6.61 -9.41 -24.04
C PRO A 167 7.88 -8.56 -24.00
N GLU A 168 7.80 -7.29 -23.62
CA GLU A 168 8.96 -6.41 -23.46
C GLU A 168 9.94 -6.90 -22.38
N LEU A 169 9.40 -7.34 -21.22
CA LEU A 169 10.17 -7.94 -20.15
C LEU A 169 10.71 -9.32 -20.55
N GLY A 170 9.92 -10.09 -21.29
CA GLY A 170 10.35 -11.38 -21.84
C GLY A 170 11.59 -11.24 -22.71
N ASN A 171 11.65 -10.23 -23.55
CA ASN A 171 12.81 -9.93 -24.38
C ASN A 171 14.04 -9.54 -23.55
N LEU A 172 13.86 -8.75 -22.51
CA LEU A 172 14.94 -8.38 -21.58
C LEU A 172 15.50 -9.61 -20.84
N ILE A 173 14.61 -10.48 -20.34
CA ILE A 173 14.99 -11.72 -19.65
C ILE A 173 15.83 -12.62 -20.56
N ASN A 174 15.43 -12.76 -21.84
CA ASN A 174 16.21 -13.55 -22.81
C ASN A 174 17.62 -12.96 -23.04
N LYS A 175 17.73 -11.63 -23.20
CA LYS A 175 19.02 -10.95 -23.34
C LYS A 175 19.91 -11.17 -22.11
N ILE A 176 19.38 -11.06 -20.91
CA ILE A 176 20.13 -11.27 -19.67
C ILE A 176 20.55 -12.75 -19.54
N ALA A 177 19.68 -13.70 -19.88
CA ALA A 177 19.99 -15.12 -19.83
C ALA A 177 21.10 -15.53 -20.81
N SER A 178 21.24 -14.84 -21.95
CA SER A 178 22.30 -15.07 -22.91
C SER A 178 23.68 -14.49 -22.50
N LEU A 179 23.73 -13.73 -21.39
CA LEU A 179 24.96 -13.16 -20.83
C LEU A 179 25.60 -14.04 -19.73
N LYS A 180 24.92 -15.13 -19.36
CA LYS A 180 25.41 -16.14 -18.40
C LYS A 180 25.97 -17.35 -19.11
#